data_424fe56b725bd9b99635eae1425c5fcd
#
_entry.id   424fe56b725bd9b99635eae1425c5fcd
#
_cell.length_a   1.000
_cell.length_b   1.000
_cell.length_c   1.000
_cell.angle_alpha   90.00
_cell.angle_beta   90.00
_cell.angle_gamma   90.00
#
_symmetry.space_group_name_H-M   'P 1'
#
loop_
_entity.id
_entity.type
_entity.pdbx_description
1 polymer ?
#
loop_
_entity_poly.entity_id
_entity_poly.type
_entity_poly.pdbx_seq_one_letter_code
_entity_poly.pdbx_strand_id
1 'polypeptide(L)'
;MIHQIYTYFTIEMIFLWLNLGVLPFWLILVFFPQSQICRVFITSIFPFIILSFAYGYLTYVLFNEGYDFIRNFELYLGLDSISYLFNDKSFLILFWTHFLSINLFCGGWIVKDSQKFGINKIIMSFPLLITYFIGPIGLTLYWIIRIFYAKRINLYD
;
A
#
# COMPACT_ATOMS: atom_id res chain seq x y z
N MET A 1 -15.58 28.81 10.09
CA MET A 1 -15.44 28.00 8.87
C MET A 1 -14.01 27.46 8.69
N ILE A 2 -12.96 28.28 8.75
CA ILE A 2 -11.56 27.81 8.60
C ILE A 2 -11.15 26.86 9.73
N HIS A 3 -11.47 27.13 10.99
CA HIS A 3 -11.20 26.24 12.13
C HIS A 3 -11.88 24.87 12.04
N GLN A 4 -13.06 24.77 11.42
CA GLN A 4 -13.73 23.49 11.19
C GLN A 4 -13.04 22.63 10.15
N ILE A 5 -12.37 23.24 9.16
CA ILE A 5 -11.61 22.50 8.14
C ILE A 5 -10.40 21.82 8.75
N TYR A 6 -9.69 22.48 9.67
CA TYR A 6 -8.51 21.91 10.33
C TYR A 6 -8.84 20.67 11.18
N THR A 7 -10.06 20.54 11.72
CA THR A 7 -10.50 19.35 12.46
C THR A 7 -10.58 18.08 11.60
N TYR A 8 -10.74 18.22 10.29
CA TYR A 8 -10.77 17.09 9.35
C TYR A 8 -9.38 16.66 8.83
N PHE A 9 -8.34 17.41 9.15
CA PHE A 9 -6.97 17.15 8.71
C PHE A 9 -6.01 16.82 9.87
N THR A 10 -6.54 16.28 10.96
CA THR A 10 -5.70 15.71 12.02
C THR A 10 -5.05 14.40 11.55
N ILE A 11 -3.95 13.99 12.18
CA ILE A 11 -3.24 12.75 11.87
C ILE A 11 -4.20 11.55 11.95
N GLU A 12 -5.09 11.52 12.94
CA GLU A 12 -6.09 10.47 13.11
C GLU A 12 -7.11 10.43 11.97
N MET A 13 -7.57 11.59 11.51
CA MET A 13 -8.51 11.67 10.38
C MET A 13 -7.84 11.30 9.07
N ILE A 14 -6.60 11.72 8.84
CA ILE A 14 -5.83 11.33 7.67
C ILE A 14 -5.60 9.82 7.65
N PHE A 15 -5.27 9.21 8.79
CA PHE A 15 -5.18 7.76 8.92
C PHE A 15 -6.47 7.07 8.48
N LEU A 16 -7.64 7.56 8.94
CA LEU A 16 -8.95 7.03 8.54
C LEU A 16 -9.18 7.18 7.03
N TRP A 17 -8.92 8.38 6.48
CA TRP A 17 -9.07 8.65 5.06
C TRP A 17 -8.17 7.78 4.18
N LEU A 18 -6.93 7.53 4.59
CA LEU A 18 -6.00 6.65 3.88
C LEU A 18 -6.52 5.21 3.85
N ASN A 19 -6.97 4.67 4.99
CA ASN A 19 -7.50 3.32 5.06
C ASN A 19 -8.78 3.17 4.24
N LEU A 20 -9.73 4.08 4.38
CA LEU A 20 -10.97 4.07 3.59
C LEU A 20 -10.72 4.33 2.11
N GLY A 21 -9.75 5.19 1.79
CA GLY A 21 -9.41 5.56 0.41
C GLY A 21 -8.78 4.43 -0.40
N VAL A 22 -8.03 3.51 0.23
CA VAL A 22 -7.45 2.37 -0.48
C VAL A 22 -8.42 1.19 -0.63
N LEU A 23 -9.47 1.10 0.20
CA LEU A 23 -10.45 0.01 0.14
C LEU A 23 -11.11 -0.15 -1.24
N PRO A 24 -11.61 0.91 -1.92
CA PRO A 24 -12.18 0.78 -3.25
C PRO A 24 -11.21 0.16 -4.27
N PHE A 25 -9.93 0.49 -4.20
CA PHE A 25 -8.92 -0.08 -5.09
C PHE A 25 -8.78 -1.59 -4.84
N TRP A 26 -8.72 -2.03 -3.58
CA TRP A 26 -8.65 -3.43 -3.22
C TRP A 26 -9.92 -4.20 -3.60
N LEU A 27 -11.09 -3.63 -3.39
CA LEU A 27 -12.35 -4.24 -3.81
C LEU A 27 -12.38 -4.48 -5.33
N ILE A 28 -11.90 -3.53 -6.12
CA ILE A 28 -11.83 -3.69 -7.57
C ILE A 28 -10.78 -4.74 -7.97
N LEU A 29 -9.61 -4.76 -7.32
CA LEU A 29 -8.57 -5.77 -7.57
C LEU A 29 -9.08 -7.19 -7.29
N VAL A 30 -9.82 -7.39 -6.20
CA VAL A 30 -10.30 -8.71 -5.77
C VAL A 30 -11.50 -9.18 -6.58
N PHE A 31 -12.52 -8.34 -6.74
CA PHE A 31 -13.81 -8.75 -7.34
C PHE A 31 -13.89 -8.52 -8.84
N PHE A 32 -13.21 -7.49 -9.35
CA PHE A 32 -13.26 -7.07 -10.74
C PHE A 32 -11.90 -6.94 -11.42
N PRO A 33 -10.97 -7.92 -11.26
CA PRO A 33 -9.60 -7.80 -11.75
C PRO A 33 -9.50 -7.62 -13.28
N GLN A 34 -10.46 -8.13 -14.02
CA GLN A 34 -10.49 -8.06 -15.48
C GLN A 34 -11.25 -6.85 -16.04
N SER A 35 -11.84 -6.01 -15.17
CA SER A 35 -12.59 -4.84 -15.59
C SER A 35 -11.68 -3.79 -16.24
N GLN A 36 -12.27 -2.96 -17.10
CA GLN A 36 -11.55 -1.84 -17.70
C GLN A 36 -11.07 -0.84 -16.64
N ILE A 37 -11.88 -0.62 -15.59
CA ILE A 37 -11.54 0.24 -14.46
C ILE A 37 -10.27 -0.28 -13.75
N CYS A 38 -10.20 -1.59 -13.49
CA CYS A 38 -9.02 -2.20 -12.89
C CYS A 38 -7.77 -1.95 -13.76
N ARG A 39 -7.85 -2.22 -15.06
CA ARG A 39 -6.73 -2.09 -15.99
C ARG A 39 -6.25 -0.65 -16.18
N VAL A 40 -7.18 0.32 -16.26
CA VAL A 40 -6.85 1.72 -16.57
C VAL A 40 -6.49 2.51 -15.33
N PHE A 41 -7.21 2.31 -14.22
CA PHE A 41 -7.03 3.12 -13.02
C PHE A 41 -6.23 2.41 -11.92
N ILE A 42 -6.61 1.17 -11.55
CA ILE A 42 -6.07 0.54 -10.35
C ILE A 42 -4.65 0.00 -10.57
N THR A 43 -4.42 -0.64 -11.73
CA THR A 43 -3.09 -1.20 -12.07
C THR A 43 -2.21 -0.20 -12.83
N SER A 44 -2.56 1.08 -12.78
CA SER A 44 -1.79 2.20 -13.32
C SER A 44 -1.06 2.97 -12.22
N ILE A 45 -0.48 4.10 -12.58
CA ILE A 45 0.15 5.03 -11.63
C ILE A 45 -0.88 5.81 -10.79
N PHE A 46 -2.15 5.83 -11.19
CA PHE A 46 -3.18 6.69 -10.60
C PHE A 46 -3.35 6.56 -9.07
N PRO A 47 -3.49 5.34 -8.47
CA PRO A 47 -3.60 5.20 -7.02
C PRO A 47 -2.35 5.72 -6.29
N PHE A 48 -1.17 5.53 -6.91
CA PHE A 48 0.11 5.94 -6.33
C PHE A 48 0.28 7.46 -6.34
N ILE A 49 -0.25 8.16 -7.36
CA ILE A 49 -0.29 9.62 -7.37
C ILE A 49 -1.08 10.12 -6.17
N ILE A 50 -2.26 9.56 -5.89
CA ILE A 50 -3.10 9.95 -4.75
C ILE A 50 -2.36 9.73 -3.43
N LEU A 51 -1.77 8.53 -3.25
CA LEU A 51 -1.02 8.21 -2.03
C LEU A 51 0.25 9.06 -1.88
N SER A 52 0.93 9.38 -2.99
CA SER A 52 2.09 10.28 -3.00
C SER A 52 1.72 11.71 -2.62
N PHE A 53 0.59 12.22 -3.08
CA PHE A 53 0.09 13.52 -2.64
C PHE A 53 -0.25 13.53 -1.15
N ALA A 54 -0.90 12.47 -0.64
CA ALA A 54 -1.16 12.34 0.79
C ALA A 54 0.13 12.28 1.60
N TYR A 55 1.11 11.51 1.15
CA TYR A 55 2.43 11.42 1.78
C TYR A 55 3.16 12.77 1.75
N GLY A 56 3.16 13.46 0.62
CA GLY A 56 3.77 14.79 0.47
C GLY A 56 3.10 15.84 1.37
N TYR A 57 1.77 15.81 1.48
CA TYR A 57 1.03 16.66 2.38
C TYR A 57 1.41 16.40 3.85
N LEU A 58 1.44 15.14 4.27
CA LEU A 58 1.88 14.75 5.62
C LEU A 58 3.31 15.24 5.89
N THR A 59 4.24 15.00 4.96
CA THR A 59 5.62 15.46 5.08
C THR A 59 5.68 16.98 5.25
N TYR A 60 4.90 17.73 4.47
CA TYR A 60 4.83 19.19 4.57
C TYR A 60 4.30 19.65 5.93
N VAL A 61 3.22 19.04 6.43
CA VAL A 61 2.64 19.39 7.74
C VAL A 61 3.65 19.11 8.86
N LEU A 62 4.24 17.92 8.87
CA LEU A 62 5.22 17.52 9.89
C LEU A 62 6.47 18.38 9.84
N PHE A 63 6.92 18.80 8.65
CA PHE A 63 8.03 19.73 8.51
C PHE A 63 7.73 21.09 9.19
N ASN A 64 6.53 21.63 8.98
CA ASN A 64 6.12 22.88 9.60
C ASN A 64 5.92 22.76 11.13
N GLU A 65 5.61 21.58 11.63
CA GLU A 65 5.51 21.26 13.07
C GLU A 65 6.88 21.01 13.73
N GLY A 66 7.97 21.06 12.95
CA GLY A 66 9.33 20.88 13.44
C GLY A 66 9.73 19.42 13.65
N TYR A 67 9.10 18.48 12.95
CA TYR A 67 9.46 17.08 13.00
C TYR A 67 10.86 16.84 12.45
N ASP A 68 11.69 16.13 13.18
CA ASP A 68 13.06 15.78 12.78
C ASP A 68 13.08 14.53 11.89
N PHE A 69 13.11 14.76 10.57
CA PHE A 69 13.18 13.67 9.57
C PHE A 69 14.50 12.90 9.60
N ILE A 70 15.59 13.48 10.14
CA ILE A 70 16.89 12.80 10.23
C ILE A 70 16.77 11.60 11.17
N ARG A 71 15.96 11.73 12.22
CA ARG A 71 15.66 10.67 13.16
C ARG A 71 15.08 9.42 12.51
N ASN A 72 14.42 9.53 11.34
CA ASN A 72 13.90 8.36 10.64
C ASN A 72 15.00 7.38 10.20
N PHE A 73 16.26 7.83 10.08
CA PHE A 73 17.38 6.93 9.77
C PHE A 73 17.75 6.02 10.95
N GLU A 74 17.24 6.27 12.15
CA GLU A 74 17.40 5.38 13.31
C GLU A 74 16.73 4.01 13.08
N LEU A 75 15.85 3.86 12.09
CA LEU A 75 15.32 2.56 11.63
C LEU A 75 16.41 1.52 11.38
N TYR A 76 17.61 1.96 11.00
CA TYR A 76 18.72 1.08 10.64
C TYR A 76 19.68 0.81 11.80
N LEU A 77 19.47 1.43 12.97
CA LEU A 77 20.39 1.35 14.10
C LEU A 77 20.10 0.17 15.06
N GLY A 78 18.91 -0.38 15.05
CA GLY A 78 18.55 -1.52 15.88
C GLY A 78 17.08 -1.60 16.23
N LEU A 79 16.70 -2.72 16.85
CA LEU A 79 15.29 -3.02 17.17
C LEU A 79 14.72 -2.04 18.21
N ASP A 80 15.50 -1.61 19.16
CA ASP A 80 15.07 -0.64 20.19
C ASP A 80 14.75 0.72 19.56
N SER A 81 15.58 1.16 18.60
CA SER A 81 15.36 2.40 17.85
C SER A 81 14.08 2.30 17.00
N ILE A 82 13.84 1.17 16.35
CA ILE A 82 12.59 0.92 15.63
C ILE A 82 11.40 1.02 16.58
N SER A 83 11.44 0.34 17.72
CA SER A 83 10.37 0.37 18.73
C SER A 83 10.06 1.78 19.19
N TYR A 84 11.12 2.60 19.40
CA TYR A 84 10.96 3.99 19.79
C TYR A 84 10.29 4.84 18.70
N LEU A 85 10.70 4.69 17.43
CA LEU A 85 10.10 5.39 16.30
C LEU A 85 8.63 5.04 16.11
N PHE A 86 8.27 3.77 16.30
CA PHE A 86 6.86 3.33 16.15
C PHE A 86 5.94 3.85 17.28
N ASN A 87 6.47 4.38 18.37
CA ASN A 87 5.70 5.11 19.38
C ASN A 87 5.39 6.57 18.98
N ASP A 88 6.10 7.11 17.98
CA ASP A 88 5.86 8.44 17.46
C ASP A 88 4.74 8.39 16.40
N LYS A 89 3.62 9.07 16.64
CA LYS A 89 2.47 9.10 15.74
C LYS A 89 2.83 9.69 14.37
N SER A 90 3.74 10.66 14.34
CA SER A 90 4.18 11.33 13.11
C SER A 90 4.98 10.39 12.22
N PHE A 91 5.87 9.62 12.81
CA PHE A 91 6.58 8.55 12.11
C PHE A 91 5.60 7.46 11.65
N LEU A 92 4.71 7.03 12.55
CA LEU A 92 3.79 5.94 12.29
C LEU A 92 2.86 6.22 11.10
N ILE A 93 2.35 7.44 10.95
CA ILE A 93 1.46 7.78 9.82
C ILE A 93 2.22 7.81 8.49
N LEU A 94 3.45 8.28 8.45
CA LEU A 94 4.31 8.21 7.26
C LEU A 94 4.61 6.78 6.87
N PHE A 95 5.01 5.95 7.84
CA PHE A 95 5.27 4.53 7.64
C PHE A 95 4.01 3.80 7.15
N TRP A 96 2.85 4.09 7.74
CA TRP A 96 1.58 3.49 7.36
C TRP A 96 1.20 3.82 5.91
N THR A 97 1.36 5.07 5.50
CA THR A 97 1.11 5.49 4.10
C THR A 97 2.01 4.76 3.13
N HIS A 98 3.29 4.59 3.49
CA HIS A 98 4.24 3.80 2.71
C HIS A 98 3.83 2.33 2.64
N PHE A 99 3.44 1.72 3.76
CA PHE A 99 2.96 0.35 3.84
C PHE A 99 1.74 0.11 2.93
N LEU A 100 0.73 1.00 2.98
CA LEU A 100 -0.44 0.93 2.12
C LEU A 100 -0.07 1.00 0.63
N SER A 101 0.87 1.87 0.29
CA SER A 101 1.34 2.07 -1.09
C SER A 101 2.04 0.81 -1.63
N ILE A 102 2.96 0.23 -0.86
CA ILE A 102 3.68 -0.99 -1.26
C ILE A 102 2.73 -2.18 -1.39
N ASN A 103 1.83 -2.37 -0.43
CA ASN A 103 0.87 -3.47 -0.51
C ASN A 103 -0.04 -3.33 -1.72
N LEU A 104 -0.52 -2.13 -2.02
CA LEU A 104 -1.34 -1.88 -3.20
C LEU A 104 -0.56 -2.12 -4.50
N PHE A 105 0.72 -1.75 -4.54
CA PHE A 105 1.62 -2.07 -5.66
C PHE A 105 1.75 -3.58 -5.86
N CYS A 106 2.01 -4.33 -4.81
CA CYS A 106 2.06 -5.79 -4.84
C CYS A 106 0.74 -6.39 -5.34
N GLY A 107 -0.39 -5.88 -4.86
CA GLY A 107 -1.72 -6.31 -5.31
C GLY A 107 -1.95 -6.05 -6.79
N GLY A 108 -1.62 -4.88 -7.29
CA GLY A 108 -1.69 -4.53 -8.70
C GLY A 108 -0.78 -5.40 -9.57
N TRP A 109 0.43 -5.69 -9.09
CA TRP A 109 1.36 -6.60 -9.75
C TRP A 109 0.81 -8.03 -9.81
N ILE A 110 0.30 -8.58 -8.71
CA ILE A 110 -0.34 -9.91 -8.66
C ILE A 110 -1.44 -10.01 -9.71
N VAL A 111 -2.31 -9.02 -9.80
CA VAL A 111 -3.42 -9.02 -10.77
C VAL A 111 -2.89 -9.02 -12.21
N LYS A 112 -1.92 -8.17 -12.54
CA LYS A 112 -1.32 -8.12 -13.88
C LYS A 112 -0.62 -9.42 -14.26
N ASP A 113 0.20 -9.94 -13.36
CA ASP A 113 0.96 -11.17 -13.60
C ASP A 113 0.02 -12.39 -13.70
N SER A 114 -1.02 -12.46 -12.87
CA SER A 114 -2.03 -13.53 -12.95
C SER A 114 -2.77 -13.56 -14.29
N GLN A 115 -3.09 -12.40 -14.85
CA GLN A 115 -3.71 -12.29 -16.16
C GLN A 115 -2.79 -12.78 -17.27
N LYS A 116 -1.48 -12.48 -17.17
CA LYS A 116 -0.48 -12.92 -18.13
C LYS A 116 -0.38 -14.45 -18.21
N PHE A 117 -0.49 -15.14 -17.07
CA PHE A 117 -0.39 -16.60 -16.99
C PHE A 117 -1.75 -17.32 -16.97
N GLY A 118 -2.86 -16.60 -17.19
CA GLY A 118 -4.18 -17.19 -17.22
C GLY A 118 -4.63 -17.80 -15.89
N ILE A 119 -4.12 -17.31 -14.76
CA ILE A 119 -4.49 -17.80 -13.43
C ILE A 119 -5.94 -17.40 -13.15
N ASN A 120 -6.75 -18.38 -12.71
CA ASN A 120 -8.14 -18.15 -12.41
C ASN A 120 -8.29 -17.07 -11.31
N LYS A 121 -9.25 -16.16 -11.50
CA LYS A 121 -9.51 -15.05 -10.57
C LYS A 121 -9.78 -15.50 -9.13
N ILE A 122 -10.46 -16.64 -8.94
CA ILE A 122 -10.80 -17.17 -7.61
C ILE A 122 -9.50 -17.62 -6.89
N ILE A 123 -8.62 -18.32 -7.62
CA ILE A 123 -7.34 -18.77 -7.09
C ILE A 123 -6.44 -17.59 -6.74
N MET A 124 -6.43 -16.56 -7.58
CA MET A 124 -5.66 -15.33 -7.37
C MET A 124 -6.22 -14.50 -6.19
N SER A 125 -7.55 -14.47 -5.99
CA SER A 125 -8.18 -13.63 -4.96
C SER A 125 -7.73 -14.00 -3.55
N PHE A 126 -7.41 -15.27 -3.29
CA PHE A 126 -6.97 -15.72 -1.98
C PHE A 126 -5.63 -15.10 -1.56
N PRO A 127 -4.50 -15.26 -2.29
CA PRO A 127 -3.26 -14.58 -1.94
C PRO A 127 -3.37 -13.06 -2.00
N LEU A 128 -4.23 -12.50 -2.86
CA LEU A 128 -4.46 -11.08 -2.97
C LEU A 128 -5.08 -10.50 -1.69
N LEU A 129 -6.08 -11.18 -1.11
CA LEU A 129 -6.65 -10.79 0.18
C LEU A 129 -5.63 -10.86 1.31
N ILE A 130 -4.78 -11.89 1.33
CA ILE A 130 -3.71 -11.99 2.32
C ILE A 130 -2.69 -10.87 2.14
N THR A 131 -2.38 -10.48 0.89
CA THR A 131 -1.47 -9.37 0.59
C THR A 131 -1.98 -8.04 1.14
N TYR A 132 -3.28 -7.83 1.19
CA TYR A 132 -3.86 -6.64 1.81
C TYR A 132 -3.48 -6.50 3.29
N PHE A 133 -3.53 -7.61 4.04
CA PHE A 133 -3.22 -7.61 5.48
C PHE A 133 -1.74 -7.85 5.77
N ILE A 134 -1.12 -8.79 5.06
CA ILE A 134 0.25 -9.25 5.29
C ILE A 134 0.95 -9.42 3.94
N GLY A 135 1.43 -8.31 3.39
CA GLY A 135 2.02 -8.23 2.06
C GLY A 135 2.99 -9.36 1.70
N PRO A 136 4.06 -9.60 2.49
CA PRO A 136 5.06 -10.64 2.18
C PRO A 136 4.49 -12.06 2.10
N ILE A 137 3.56 -12.42 3.00
CA ILE A 137 2.96 -13.77 3.02
C ILE A 137 2.05 -13.93 1.80
N GLY A 138 1.19 -12.94 1.52
CA GLY A 138 0.31 -13.00 0.36
C GLY A 138 1.08 -13.10 -0.95
N LEU A 139 2.17 -12.33 -1.10
CA LEU A 139 3.05 -12.36 -2.26
C LEU A 139 3.74 -13.74 -2.41
N THR A 140 4.21 -14.31 -1.32
CA THR A 140 4.83 -15.64 -1.31
C THR A 140 3.84 -16.73 -1.75
N LEU A 141 2.61 -16.69 -1.21
CA LEU A 141 1.55 -17.62 -1.61
C LEU A 141 1.20 -17.49 -3.08
N TYR A 142 1.11 -16.25 -3.59
CA TYR A 142 0.90 -16.02 -5.00
C TYR A 142 2.05 -16.59 -5.84
N TRP A 143 3.31 -16.45 -5.44
CA TRP A 143 4.45 -17.00 -6.14
C TRP A 143 4.44 -18.53 -6.21
N ILE A 144 4.04 -19.19 -5.13
CA ILE A 144 3.86 -20.66 -5.13
C ILE A 144 2.84 -21.04 -6.20
N ILE A 145 1.67 -20.38 -6.23
CA ILE A 145 0.64 -20.63 -7.23
C ILE A 145 1.20 -20.35 -8.65
N ARG A 146 1.85 -19.22 -8.83
CA ARG A 146 2.43 -18.77 -10.10
C ARG A 146 3.38 -19.80 -10.72
N ILE A 147 4.23 -20.44 -9.91
CA ILE A 147 5.20 -21.46 -10.40
C ILE A 147 4.48 -22.59 -11.14
N PHE A 148 3.34 -23.05 -10.66
CA PHE A 148 2.57 -24.11 -11.30
C PHE A 148 1.97 -23.69 -12.65
N TYR A 149 1.60 -22.42 -12.81
CA TYR A 149 1.03 -21.89 -14.04
C TYR A 149 2.11 -21.43 -15.03
N ALA A 150 3.08 -20.67 -14.56
CA ALA A 150 4.14 -20.10 -15.38
C ALA A 150 5.25 -21.09 -15.74
N LYS A 151 5.37 -22.19 -14.96
CA LYS A 151 6.45 -23.22 -15.09
C LYS A 151 7.86 -22.63 -15.04
N ARG A 152 8.03 -21.53 -14.33
CA ARG A 152 9.30 -20.81 -14.18
C ARG A 152 9.32 -20.02 -12.87
N ILE A 153 10.53 -19.79 -12.34
CA ILE A 153 10.76 -19.09 -11.08
C ILE A 153 11.03 -17.59 -11.32
N ASN A 154 11.55 -17.22 -12.49
CA ASN A 154 11.95 -15.85 -12.79
C ASN A 154 10.75 -14.88 -12.72
N LEU A 155 11.00 -13.70 -12.15
CA LEU A 155 10.00 -12.61 -12.06
C LEU A 155 9.73 -11.95 -13.41
N TYR A 156 10.75 -11.81 -14.21
CA TYR A 156 10.72 -11.13 -15.50
C TYR A 156 11.01 -12.14 -16.63
N ASP A 157 10.52 -11.80 -17.81
CA ASP A 157 10.76 -12.55 -19.05
C ASP A 157 12.14 -12.30 -19.59
#